data_522b7124cf86a8e987db716b2788818c
#
_entry.id   522b7124cf86a8e987db716b2788818c
#
_cell.length_a   1.000
_cell.length_b   1.000
_cell.length_c   1.000
_cell.angle_alpha   90.00
_cell.angle_beta   90.00
_cell.angle_gamma   90.00
#
_symmetry.space_group_name_H-M   'P 1'
#
loop_
_entity.id
_entity.type
_entity.pdbx_description
1 polymer ?
#
loop_
_entity_poly.entity_id
_entity_poly.type
_entity_poly.pdbx_seq_one_letter_code
_entity_poly.pdbx_strand_id
1 'polypeptide(L)'
;MTISWEAMVIPYVVLSDDHHTYPVIPKLADFDPGEPRDQSGQWTDGAGSSPKVDESSPTKLPAPREGMHHLGDNEREALKERKIVIPPAWKNVQVADDPTSDLQCIGHDAKGRSQYVYSAEHTARQAAAKFERIKAFHDEVEKLDKSLGQDAKDDDTAAAVLLMRKMGMRPGSESDTKAEKAARGATNLRVGDVRVTPGGQMKLDFTGKDGVHIVLPVKDPKVKEVISSRLEGKGKDDRLFSTNEGRAAKYMKSKTSGFKLKDMRTYHANDRAAEFIGSTRPPTTKQEFAKKRNEIGDRVAAELGNTRTMALNSYINPAVFSDWREKIGI
;
A
#
# COMPACT_ATOMS: atom_id res chain seq x y z
N MET A 1 -15.60 14.91 19.50
CA MET A 1 -15.73 13.49 19.86
C MET A 1 -14.56 12.76 19.23
N THR A 2 -13.62 12.35 20.04
CA THR A 2 -12.48 11.54 19.62
C THR A 2 -13.00 10.10 19.48
N ILE A 3 -12.95 9.52 18.28
CA ILE A 3 -13.30 8.11 18.07
C ILE A 3 -12.22 7.29 18.78
N SER A 4 -12.61 6.55 19.82
CA SER A 4 -11.69 5.68 20.55
C SER A 4 -11.29 4.51 19.66
N TRP A 5 -9.99 4.25 19.55
CA TRP A 5 -9.43 3.09 18.85
C TRP A 5 -9.85 1.76 19.50
N GLU A 6 -10.31 1.79 20.74
CA GLU A 6 -10.81 0.62 21.49
C GLU A 6 -12.13 0.07 20.92
N ALA A 7 -12.94 0.92 20.26
CA ALA A 7 -14.22 0.52 19.66
C ALA A 7 -14.10 -0.25 18.34
N MET A 8 -12.89 -0.51 17.83
CA MET A 8 -12.64 -1.14 16.52
C MET A 8 -12.64 -2.68 16.53
N VAL A 9 -13.17 -3.32 17.56
CA VAL A 9 -13.28 -4.79 17.63
C VAL A 9 -14.68 -5.22 17.23
N ILE A 10 -14.92 -5.48 15.95
CA ILE A 10 -16.13 -6.18 15.49
C ILE A 10 -15.71 -7.27 14.52
N PRO A 11 -16.26 -8.51 14.65
CA PRO A 11 -15.95 -9.59 13.74
C PRO A 11 -16.39 -9.27 12.31
N TYR A 12 -15.57 -9.64 11.36
CA TYR A 12 -15.84 -9.54 9.93
C TYR A 12 -17.10 -10.31 9.58
N VAL A 13 -18.18 -9.62 9.29
CA VAL A 13 -19.31 -10.18 8.56
C VAL A 13 -19.07 -9.86 7.10
N VAL A 14 -18.81 -10.90 6.31
CA VAL A 14 -18.85 -10.79 4.85
C VAL A 14 -20.30 -10.56 4.48
N LEU A 15 -20.69 -9.32 4.25
CA LEU A 15 -21.98 -9.02 3.67
C LEU A 15 -21.88 -9.32 2.16
N SER A 16 -22.48 -10.43 1.76
CA SER A 16 -22.88 -10.67 0.37
C SER A 16 -24.03 -9.72 0.05
N ASP A 17 -23.75 -8.54 -0.44
CA ASP A 17 -24.76 -7.65 -1.00
C ASP A 17 -24.70 -7.68 -2.51
N ASP A 18 -25.84 -8.00 -3.06
CA ASP A 18 -26.27 -8.06 -4.44
C ASP A 18 -25.52 -7.20 -5.46
N HIS A 19 -25.07 -7.87 -6.54
CA HIS A 19 -24.83 -7.33 -7.89
C HIS A 19 -23.74 -6.29 -8.13
N HIS A 20 -22.69 -6.20 -7.31
CA HIS A 20 -21.47 -5.53 -7.75
C HIS A 20 -20.30 -6.51 -7.71
N THR A 21 -19.96 -7.05 -8.88
CA THR A 21 -18.68 -7.73 -9.14
C THR A 21 -17.56 -6.75 -8.83
N TYR A 22 -16.97 -6.89 -7.63
CA TYR A 22 -15.72 -6.20 -7.33
C TYR A 22 -14.65 -6.81 -8.22
N PRO A 23 -13.94 -6.02 -9.04
CA PRO A 23 -12.80 -6.54 -9.75
C PRO A 23 -11.82 -7.06 -8.71
N VAL A 24 -11.41 -8.32 -8.85
CA VAL A 24 -10.28 -8.88 -8.12
C VAL A 24 -9.10 -7.99 -8.43
N ILE A 25 -8.67 -7.22 -7.44
CA ILE A 25 -7.56 -6.28 -7.61
C ILE A 25 -6.29 -7.12 -7.72
N PRO A 26 -5.60 -7.14 -8.87
CA PRO A 26 -4.33 -7.84 -8.98
C PRO A 26 -3.24 -6.95 -8.38
N LYS A 27 -3.21 -6.81 -7.05
CA LYS A 27 -2.11 -6.21 -6.29
C LYS A 27 -2.35 -6.21 -4.78
N LEU A 28 -2.60 -7.38 -4.20
CA LEU A 28 -2.33 -7.62 -2.78
C LEU A 28 -1.15 -8.59 -2.62
N ALA A 29 -0.34 -8.73 -3.65
CA ALA A 29 0.83 -9.59 -3.66
C ALA A 29 2.08 -8.84 -3.16
N ASP A 30 2.10 -8.46 -1.89
CA ASP A 30 3.33 -7.96 -1.25
C ASP A 30 3.75 -8.80 -0.04
N PHE A 31 3.18 -9.99 0.14
CA PHE A 31 3.62 -10.87 1.21
C PHE A 31 3.40 -12.35 0.86
N ASP A 32 4.45 -12.99 0.34
CA ASP A 32 4.61 -14.45 0.38
C ASP A 32 5.63 -14.77 1.49
N PRO A 33 5.24 -15.51 2.55
CA PRO A 33 6.19 -15.96 3.58
C PRO A 33 7.27 -16.90 3.02
N GLY A 34 7.08 -17.47 1.83
CA GLY A 34 8.00 -18.40 1.18
C GLY A 34 8.91 -17.79 0.12
N GLU A 35 8.76 -16.50 -0.20
CA GLU A 35 9.67 -15.87 -1.16
C GLU A 35 11.04 -15.57 -0.54
N PRO A 36 12.14 -15.91 -1.25
CA PRO A 36 13.50 -15.70 -0.74
C PRO A 36 13.76 -14.21 -0.57
N ARG A 37 14.01 -13.82 0.68
CA ARG A 37 14.43 -12.47 1.06
C ARG A 37 15.84 -12.55 1.61
N ASP A 38 16.63 -11.53 1.32
CA ASP A 38 17.92 -11.36 1.99
C ASP A 38 17.72 -11.09 3.50
N GLN A 39 18.83 -11.12 4.24
CA GLN A 39 18.82 -10.88 5.69
C GLN A 39 18.30 -9.49 6.10
N SER A 40 18.12 -8.58 5.13
CA SER A 40 17.58 -7.24 5.32
C SER A 40 16.08 -7.15 5.01
N GLY A 41 15.44 -8.27 4.57
CA GLY A 41 14.04 -8.34 4.21
C GLY A 41 13.71 -7.75 2.83
N GLN A 42 14.73 -7.47 2.01
CA GLN A 42 14.57 -7.09 0.61
C GLN A 42 14.31 -8.33 -0.25
N TRP A 43 13.51 -8.17 -1.29
CA TRP A 43 13.34 -9.18 -2.33
C TRP A 43 14.71 -9.46 -2.96
N THR A 44 15.22 -10.65 -2.80
CA THR A 44 16.31 -11.10 -3.65
C THR A 44 15.67 -11.53 -4.96
N ASP A 45 16.07 -10.90 -6.06
CA ASP A 45 16.03 -11.57 -7.34
C ASP A 45 16.85 -12.84 -7.13
N GLY A 46 16.13 -13.96 -6.90
CA GLY A 46 16.83 -15.23 -6.78
C GLY A 46 17.79 -15.29 -7.93
N ALA A 47 19.10 -15.29 -7.64
CA ALA A 47 20.16 -15.31 -8.64
C ALA A 47 20.17 -16.67 -9.35
N GLY A 48 19.08 -16.91 -10.08
CA GLY A 48 18.94 -17.80 -11.19
C GLY A 48 18.76 -16.92 -12.40
N SER A 49 19.81 -16.69 -13.15
CA SER A 49 19.74 -16.13 -14.49
C SER A 49 18.54 -16.74 -15.20
N SER A 50 17.50 -15.92 -15.44
CA SER A 50 16.40 -16.32 -16.32
C SER A 50 17.05 -16.71 -17.64
N PRO A 51 16.93 -17.95 -18.13
CA PRO A 51 17.42 -18.30 -19.44
C PRO A 51 16.70 -17.39 -20.44
N LYS A 52 17.45 -16.73 -21.29
CA LYS A 52 16.91 -16.06 -22.47
C LYS A 52 16.11 -17.12 -23.22
N VAL A 53 14.80 -16.98 -23.27
CA VAL A 53 13.94 -17.92 -23.99
C VAL A 53 14.19 -17.67 -25.48
N ASP A 54 14.78 -18.65 -26.12
CA ASP A 54 14.86 -18.73 -27.57
C ASP A 54 13.43 -19.00 -28.09
N GLU A 55 12.88 -18.07 -28.87
CA GLU A 55 11.47 -18.13 -29.35
C GLU A 55 11.19 -19.22 -30.39
N SER A 56 12.13 -20.11 -30.68
CA SER A 56 12.04 -21.05 -31.82
C SER A 56 11.68 -22.50 -31.49
N SER A 57 11.40 -22.84 -30.21
CA SER A 57 11.00 -24.22 -29.87
C SER A 57 9.71 -24.23 -29.06
N PRO A 58 8.80 -25.23 -29.20
CA PRO A 58 7.65 -25.40 -28.33
C PRO A 58 8.15 -25.72 -26.92
N THR A 59 8.35 -24.70 -26.13
CA THR A 59 8.95 -24.82 -24.79
C THR A 59 7.97 -25.56 -23.89
N LYS A 60 8.34 -26.77 -23.51
CA LYS A 60 7.63 -27.57 -22.51
C LYS A 60 7.48 -26.71 -21.27
N LEU A 61 6.24 -26.45 -20.84
CA LEU A 61 5.97 -25.68 -19.62
C LEU A 61 6.76 -26.30 -18.46
N PRO A 62 7.36 -25.50 -17.58
CA PRO A 62 8.02 -26.01 -16.38
C PRO A 62 7.01 -26.81 -15.55
N ALA A 63 7.48 -27.82 -14.83
CA ALA A 63 6.61 -28.64 -13.98
C ALA A 63 5.85 -27.71 -12.98
N PRO A 64 4.55 -27.96 -12.75
CA PRO A 64 3.80 -27.19 -11.77
C PRO A 64 4.36 -27.42 -10.36
N ARG A 65 4.09 -26.48 -9.46
CA ARG A 65 4.41 -26.62 -8.03
C ARG A 65 3.65 -27.81 -7.44
N GLU A 66 4.18 -28.39 -6.38
CA GLU A 66 3.48 -29.43 -5.61
C GLU A 66 2.08 -28.95 -5.18
N GLY A 67 1.06 -29.78 -5.40
CA GLY A 67 -0.34 -29.44 -5.12
C GLY A 67 -0.97 -28.45 -6.11
N MET A 68 -0.38 -28.28 -7.28
CA MET A 68 -0.90 -27.44 -8.36
C MET A 68 -0.78 -28.13 -9.73
N HIS A 69 -1.63 -27.77 -10.67
CA HIS A 69 -1.58 -28.20 -12.05
C HIS A 69 -1.67 -27.01 -13.01
N HIS A 70 -1.29 -27.21 -14.28
CA HIS A 70 -1.45 -26.16 -15.29
C HIS A 70 -2.92 -25.93 -15.61
N LEU A 71 -3.31 -24.66 -15.74
CA LEU A 71 -4.67 -24.25 -16.06
C LEU A 71 -5.15 -24.94 -17.36
N GLY A 72 -6.21 -25.71 -17.26
CA GLY A 72 -6.90 -26.34 -18.40
C GLY A 72 -7.81 -25.38 -19.15
N ASP A 73 -8.14 -25.71 -20.42
CA ASP A 73 -8.92 -24.84 -21.31
C ASP A 73 -10.31 -24.49 -20.75
N ASN A 74 -10.96 -25.44 -20.07
CA ASN A 74 -12.32 -25.25 -19.53
C ASN A 74 -12.36 -24.79 -18.07
N GLU A 75 -11.21 -24.61 -17.43
CA GLU A 75 -11.13 -24.34 -15.99
C GLU A 75 -11.35 -22.87 -15.65
N ARG A 76 -11.08 -21.96 -16.60
CA ARG A 76 -11.27 -20.52 -16.38
C ARG A 76 -12.68 -20.16 -15.97
N GLU A 77 -13.70 -20.84 -16.51
CA GLU A 77 -15.10 -20.55 -16.17
C GLU A 77 -15.44 -21.05 -14.75
N ALA A 78 -15.02 -22.26 -14.39
CA ALA A 78 -15.18 -22.79 -13.03
C ALA A 78 -14.47 -21.91 -11.97
N LEU A 79 -13.31 -21.34 -12.31
CA LEU A 79 -12.60 -20.40 -11.43
C LEU A 79 -13.36 -19.08 -11.27
N LYS A 80 -14.03 -18.59 -12.31
CA LYS A 80 -14.89 -17.38 -12.21
C LYS A 80 -16.08 -17.58 -11.28
N GLU A 81 -16.72 -18.75 -11.31
CA GLU A 81 -17.79 -19.10 -10.36
C GLU A 81 -17.28 -19.02 -8.90
N ARG A 82 -16.02 -19.36 -8.67
CA ARG A 82 -15.33 -19.22 -7.40
C ARG A 82 -14.80 -17.79 -7.15
N LYS A 83 -15.18 -16.81 -7.97
CA LYS A 83 -14.71 -15.42 -7.94
C LYS A 83 -13.21 -15.25 -8.14
N ILE A 84 -12.56 -16.22 -8.78
CA ILE A 84 -11.14 -16.18 -9.13
C ILE A 84 -11.01 -15.74 -10.58
N VAL A 85 -10.53 -14.52 -10.81
CA VAL A 85 -10.36 -13.94 -12.13
C VAL A 85 -8.88 -13.94 -12.51
N ILE A 86 -8.54 -14.69 -13.55
CA ILE A 86 -7.18 -14.74 -14.09
C ILE A 86 -7.09 -13.78 -15.28
N PRO A 87 -6.24 -12.73 -15.22
CA PRO A 87 -6.08 -11.82 -16.34
C PRO A 87 -5.66 -12.55 -17.63
N PRO A 88 -6.20 -12.19 -18.81
CA PRO A 88 -5.88 -12.87 -20.08
C PRO A 88 -4.40 -12.80 -20.45
N ALA A 89 -3.70 -11.73 -20.03
CA ALA A 89 -2.28 -11.54 -20.31
C ALA A 89 -1.34 -12.40 -19.47
N TRP A 90 -1.86 -13.16 -18.49
CA TRP A 90 -1.01 -14.05 -17.69
C TRP A 90 -0.62 -15.30 -18.47
N LYS A 91 0.66 -15.67 -18.35
CA LYS A 91 1.25 -16.88 -18.94
C LYS A 91 1.60 -17.89 -17.85
N ASN A 92 1.74 -19.16 -18.23
CA ASN A 92 2.16 -20.26 -17.35
C ASN A 92 1.35 -20.34 -16.05
N VAL A 93 0.02 -20.24 -16.19
CA VAL A 93 -0.88 -20.23 -15.03
C VAL A 93 -0.97 -21.63 -14.45
N GLN A 94 -0.80 -21.74 -13.15
CA GLN A 94 -1.01 -22.93 -12.34
C GLN A 94 -2.16 -22.68 -11.36
N VAL A 95 -2.96 -23.71 -11.13
CA VAL A 95 -4.14 -23.68 -10.27
C VAL A 95 -3.98 -24.72 -9.17
N ALA A 96 -4.44 -24.42 -7.96
CA ALA A 96 -4.41 -25.34 -6.84
C ALA A 96 -5.31 -26.54 -7.08
N ASP A 97 -4.79 -27.74 -6.83
CA ASP A 97 -5.54 -29.02 -6.89
C ASP A 97 -6.66 -29.05 -5.85
N ASP A 98 -6.38 -28.50 -4.65
CA ASP A 98 -7.36 -28.35 -3.58
C ASP A 98 -8.02 -26.96 -3.66
N PRO A 99 -9.34 -26.87 -3.93
CA PRO A 99 -10.07 -25.62 -3.97
C PRO A 99 -10.15 -24.88 -2.63
N THR A 100 -9.81 -25.52 -1.53
CA THR A 100 -9.78 -24.92 -0.20
C THR A 100 -8.43 -24.32 0.20
N SER A 101 -7.41 -24.54 -0.65
CA SER A 101 -6.07 -23.98 -0.42
C SER A 101 -6.09 -22.46 -0.30
N ASP A 102 -5.23 -21.90 0.53
CA ASP A 102 -5.06 -20.46 0.64
C ASP A 102 -4.58 -19.83 -0.67
N LEU A 103 -3.58 -20.43 -1.32
CA LEU A 103 -3.07 -20.02 -2.62
C LEU A 103 -3.85 -20.74 -3.71
N GLN A 104 -4.57 -19.99 -4.53
CA GLN A 104 -5.48 -20.54 -5.54
C GLN A 104 -4.86 -20.60 -6.94
N CYS A 105 -4.10 -19.58 -7.33
CA CYS A 105 -3.46 -19.55 -8.65
C CYS A 105 -2.10 -18.84 -8.57
N ILE A 106 -1.19 -19.26 -9.44
CA ILE A 106 0.06 -18.58 -9.76
C ILE A 106 0.11 -18.35 -11.26
N GLY A 107 0.58 -17.20 -11.71
CA GLY A 107 0.83 -16.94 -13.13
C GLY A 107 1.91 -15.89 -13.33
N HIS A 108 2.30 -15.65 -14.57
CA HIS A 108 3.29 -14.62 -14.90
C HIS A 108 2.62 -13.50 -15.69
N ASP A 109 2.82 -12.27 -15.30
CA ASP A 109 2.32 -11.11 -16.04
C ASP A 109 3.12 -10.88 -17.35
N ALA A 110 2.73 -9.87 -18.13
CA ALA A 110 3.38 -9.54 -19.40
C ALA A 110 4.88 -9.16 -19.25
N LYS A 111 5.33 -8.83 -18.03
CA LYS A 111 6.74 -8.54 -17.70
C LYS A 111 7.48 -9.75 -17.13
N GLY A 112 6.85 -10.93 -17.13
CA GLY A 112 7.43 -12.17 -16.60
C GLY A 112 7.46 -12.26 -15.07
N ARG A 113 6.81 -11.33 -14.34
CA ARG A 113 6.78 -11.35 -12.89
C ARG A 113 5.71 -12.34 -12.39
N SER A 114 6.06 -13.13 -11.38
CA SER A 114 5.10 -14.03 -10.72
C SER A 114 3.97 -13.22 -10.07
N GLN A 115 2.75 -13.68 -10.28
CA GLN A 115 1.53 -13.13 -9.71
C GLN A 115 0.77 -14.25 -9.02
N TYR A 116 0.11 -13.93 -7.90
CA TYR A 116 -0.55 -14.89 -7.02
C TYR A 116 -2.00 -14.48 -6.80
N VAL A 117 -2.91 -15.46 -6.78
CA VAL A 117 -4.31 -15.27 -6.37
C VAL A 117 -4.57 -16.14 -5.16
N TYR A 118 -5.03 -15.51 -4.09
CA TYR A 118 -5.38 -16.19 -2.83
C TYR A 118 -6.88 -16.32 -2.66
N SER A 119 -7.30 -17.26 -1.81
CA SER A 119 -8.71 -17.46 -1.43
C SER A 119 -9.27 -16.19 -0.76
N ALA A 120 -10.60 -16.03 -0.82
CA ALA A 120 -11.29 -14.93 -0.15
C ALA A 120 -11.06 -14.96 1.37
N GLU A 121 -11.07 -16.17 1.95
CA GLU A 121 -10.84 -16.42 3.37
C GLU A 121 -9.42 -16.02 3.78
N HIS A 122 -8.42 -16.42 3.01
CA HIS A 122 -7.03 -16.00 3.26
C HIS A 122 -6.91 -14.47 3.20
N THR A 123 -7.47 -13.87 2.16
CA THR A 123 -7.44 -12.40 1.97
C THR A 123 -8.11 -11.68 3.14
N ALA A 124 -9.25 -12.18 3.63
CA ALA A 124 -9.95 -11.63 4.78
C ALA A 124 -9.11 -11.75 6.07
N ARG A 125 -8.52 -12.94 6.33
CA ARG A 125 -7.62 -13.14 7.49
C ARG A 125 -6.42 -12.20 7.45
N GLN A 126 -5.78 -12.03 6.29
CA GLN A 126 -4.65 -11.13 6.14
C GLN A 126 -5.04 -9.65 6.33
N ALA A 127 -6.23 -9.27 5.86
CA ALA A 127 -6.76 -7.93 6.08
C ALA A 127 -7.04 -7.67 7.57
N ALA A 128 -7.66 -8.62 8.27
CA ALA A 128 -7.89 -8.52 9.71
C ALA A 128 -6.56 -8.39 10.49
N ALA A 129 -5.61 -9.30 10.24
CA ALA A 129 -4.30 -9.26 10.88
C ALA A 129 -3.54 -7.94 10.60
N LYS A 130 -3.68 -7.39 9.40
CA LYS A 130 -3.12 -6.08 9.06
C LYS A 130 -3.73 -4.98 9.92
N PHE A 131 -5.04 -4.93 10.07
CA PHE A 131 -5.69 -3.85 10.81
C PHE A 131 -5.48 -3.98 12.33
N GLU A 132 -5.41 -5.20 12.88
CA GLU A 132 -4.98 -5.42 14.26
C GLU A 132 -3.56 -4.91 14.50
N ARG A 133 -2.63 -5.16 13.56
CA ARG A 133 -1.28 -4.61 13.65
C ARG A 133 -1.27 -3.07 13.59
N ILE A 134 -2.14 -2.46 12.80
CA ILE A 134 -2.25 -1.00 12.73
C ILE A 134 -2.83 -0.43 14.04
N LYS A 135 -3.75 -1.13 14.71
CA LYS A 135 -4.23 -0.78 16.03
C LYS A 135 -3.09 -0.81 17.05
N ALA A 136 -2.31 -1.91 17.09
CA ALA A 136 -1.13 -1.99 17.94
C ALA A 136 -0.07 -0.90 17.63
N PHE A 137 0.05 -0.48 16.37
CA PHE A 137 0.93 0.63 15.99
C PHE A 137 0.48 1.97 16.59
N HIS A 138 -0.82 2.17 16.80
CA HIS A 138 -1.35 3.38 17.43
C HIS A 138 -0.71 3.62 18.82
N ASP A 139 -0.49 2.57 19.60
CA ASP A 139 0.09 2.66 20.94
C ASP A 139 1.57 3.11 20.92
N GLU A 140 2.25 2.90 19.78
CA GLU A 140 3.66 3.28 19.63
C GLU A 140 3.86 4.60 18.85
N VAL A 141 2.82 5.11 18.22
CA VAL A 141 2.94 6.24 17.29
C VAL A 141 3.41 7.52 17.97
N GLU A 142 2.99 7.79 19.19
CA GLU A 142 3.43 8.96 19.95
C GLU A 142 4.93 8.90 20.25
N LYS A 143 5.43 7.73 20.64
CA LYS A 143 6.86 7.51 20.88
C LYS A 143 7.66 7.69 19.60
N LEU A 144 7.15 7.16 18.48
CA LEU A 144 7.76 7.35 17.17
C LEU A 144 7.76 8.83 16.77
N ASP A 145 6.63 9.53 16.90
CA ASP A 145 6.50 10.95 16.56
C ASP A 145 7.44 11.82 17.38
N LYS A 146 7.63 11.53 18.67
CA LYS A 146 8.61 12.20 19.54
C LYS A 146 10.03 11.97 19.05
N SER A 147 10.41 10.71 18.71
CA SER A 147 11.73 10.40 18.18
C SER A 147 11.97 11.11 16.83
N LEU A 148 11.01 11.06 15.92
CA LEU A 148 11.09 11.75 14.64
C LEU A 148 11.21 13.26 14.79
N GLY A 149 10.50 13.87 15.76
CA GLY A 149 10.59 15.28 16.06
C GLY A 149 11.98 15.73 16.51
N GLN A 150 12.72 14.85 17.16
CA GLN A 150 14.11 15.09 17.61
C GLN A 150 15.12 14.79 16.50
N ASP A 151 15.08 13.56 15.96
CA ASP A 151 16.11 13.03 15.07
C ASP A 151 16.08 13.67 13.68
N ALA A 152 14.88 14.05 13.16
CA ALA A 152 14.72 14.57 11.79
C ALA A 152 15.44 15.92 11.54
N LYS A 153 15.88 16.59 12.57
CA LYS A 153 16.66 17.83 12.44
C LYS A 153 18.01 17.55 11.77
N ASP A 154 18.69 16.49 12.20
CA ASP A 154 20.08 16.20 11.84
C ASP A 154 20.25 14.89 11.08
N ASP A 155 19.25 14.01 11.07
CA ASP A 155 19.25 12.71 10.36
C ASP A 155 18.28 12.74 9.17
N ASP A 156 18.82 12.64 7.97
CA ASP A 156 18.07 12.58 6.72
C ASP A 156 17.18 11.34 6.62
N THR A 157 17.52 10.25 7.31
CA THR A 157 16.70 9.05 7.35
C THR A 157 15.46 9.29 8.19
N ALA A 158 15.62 9.87 9.37
CA ALA A 158 14.50 10.28 10.22
C ALA A 158 13.63 11.32 9.53
N ALA A 159 14.22 12.27 8.80
CA ALA A 159 13.50 13.27 8.00
C ALA A 159 12.60 12.63 6.94
N ALA A 160 13.12 11.66 6.17
CA ALA A 160 12.32 10.92 5.18
C ALA A 160 11.21 10.10 5.86
N VAL A 161 11.47 9.46 7.01
CA VAL A 161 10.46 8.72 7.78
C VAL A 161 9.38 9.66 8.33
N LEU A 162 9.75 10.89 8.74
CA LEU A 162 8.80 11.91 9.17
C LEU A 162 7.82 12.27 8.02
N LEU A 163 8.30 12.44 6.80
CA LEU A 163 7.44 12.67 5.63
C LEU A 163 6.47 11.49 5.41
N MET A 164 6.98 10.25 5.48
CA MET A 164 6.12 9.08 5.37
C MET A 164 5.04 9.05 6.45
N ARG A 165 5.40 9.37 7.68
CA ARG A 165 4.49 9.37 8.83
C ARG A 165 3.42 10.46 8.74
N LYS A 166 3.81 11.70 8.40
CA LYS A 166 2.90 12.86 8.43
C LYS A 166 2.12 13.05 7.14
N MET A 167 2.62 12.56 6.02
CA MET A 167 2.02 12.78 4.70
C MET A 167 1.55 11.47 4.01
N GLY A 168 1.70 10.32 4.66
CA GLY A 168 1.31 9.04 4.08
C GLY A 168 2.12 8.65 2.82
N MET A 169 3.32 9.19 2.64
CA MET A 169 4.14 8.95 1.45
C MET A 169 4.67 7.50 1.40
N ARG A 170 4.89 7.00 0.18
CA ARG A 170 5.66 5.77 -0.04
C ARG A 170 7.14 6.03 0.21
N PRO A 171 7.94 5.02 0.61
CA PRO A 171 9.38 5.21 0.79
C PRO A 171 10.07 5.68 -0.49
N GLY A 172 9.84 5.03 -1.62
CA GLY A 172 10.59 5.24 -2.86
C GLY A 172 11.80 4.32 -2.97
N SER A 173 12.07 3.80 -4.16
CA SER A 173 13.15 2.87 -4.47
C SER A 173 14.06 3.42 -5.56
N GLU A 174 15.35 3.13 -5.50
CA GLU A 174 16.30 3.52 -6.56
C GLU A 174 16.06 2.76 -7.87
N SER A 175 15.53 1.54 -7.80
CA SER A 175 15.13 0.78 -8.99
C SER A 175 13.97 1.46 -9.71
N ASP A 176 13.01 2.02 -8.97
CA ASP A 176 11.89 2.77 -9.54
C ASP A 176 12.35 4.08 -10.18
N THR A 177 13.37 4.74 -9.62
CA THR A 177 13.94 5.99 -10.18
C THR A 177 14.65 5.77 -11.50
N LYS A 178 15.23 4.59 -11.70
CA LYS A 178 15.91 4.19 -12.95
C LYS A 178 14.95 3.61 -13.99
N ALA A 179 13.71 3.32 -13.62
CA ALA A 179 12.69 2.85 -14.52
C ALA A 179 12.19 3.99 -15.42
N GLU A 180 11.56 3.63 -16.55
CA GLU A 180 11.00 4.58 -17.54
C GLU A 180 10.16 5.70 -16.89
N LYS A 181 9.44 5.40 -15.82
CA LYS A 181 8.55 6.34 -15.12
C LYS A 181 9.23 7.19 -14.06
N ALA A 182 10.52 6.98 -13.77
CA ALA A 182 11.30 7.71 -12.78
C ALA A 182 10.55 7.95 -11.45
N ALA A 183 9.88 6.92 -10.92
CA ALA A 183 9.00 7.04 -9.77
C ALA A 183 9.76 7.42 -8.48
N ARG A 184 9.16 8.32 -7.69
CA ARG A 184 9.74 8.86 -6.46
C ARG A 184 8.86 8.59 -5.25
N GLY A 185 9.47 8.67 -4.08
CA GLY A 185 8.87 8.64 -2.77
C GLY A 185 9.76 9.35 -1.75
N ALA A 186 9.46 9.28 -0.47
CA ALA A 186 10.11 10.09 0.56
C ALA A 186 11.64 9.96 0.58
N THR A 187 12.20 8.76 0.34
CA THR A 187 13.65 8.52 0.43
C THR A 187 14.44 8.91 -0.81
N ASN A 188 13.79 9.17 -1.93
CA ASN A 188 14.45 9.52 -3.20
C ASN A 188 13.88 10.78 -3.87
N LEU A 189 13.16 11.64 -3.11
CA LEU A 189 12.80 12.98 -3.54
C LEU A 189 14.03 13.80 -3.92
N ARG A 190 13.85 14.70 -4.87
CA ARG A 190 14.83 15.72 -5.23
C ARG A 190 14.39 17.10 -4.78
N VAL A 191 15.32 18.03 -4.69
CA VAL A 191 15.05 19.45 -4.42
C VAL A 191 14.04 20.01 -5.41
N GLY A 192 14.18 19.65 -6.70
CA GLY A 192 13.25 20.04 -7.76
C GLY A 192 11.82 19.52 -7.62
N ASP A 193 11.55 18.58 -6.72
CA ASP A 193 10.20 18.12 -6.41
C ASP A 193 9.50 19.00 -5.35
N VAL A 194 10.24 19.93 -4.74
CA VAL A 194 9.69 20.89 -3.76
C VAL A 194 9.30 22.18 -4.47
N ARG A 195 8.08 22.62 -4.26
CA ARG A 195 7.57 23.90 -4.77
C ARG A 195 7.21 24.79 -3.59
N VAL A 196 7.82 25.97 -3.54
CA VAL A 196 7.51 27.00 -2.54
C VAL A 196 6.97 28.23 -3.27
N THR A 197 5.79 28.70 -2.88
CA THR A 197 5.21 29.92 -3.43
C THR A 197 5.80 31.16 -2.74
N PRO A 198 5.70 32.36 -3.36
CA PRO A 198 6.11 33.59 -2.70
C PRO A 198 5.44 33.83 -1.34
N GLY A 199 4.23 33.32 -1.14
CA GLY A 199 3.51 33.38 0.15
C GLY A 199 3.91 32.29 1.17
N GLY A 200 5.01 31.55 0.93
CA GLY A 200 5.54 30.53 1.86
C GLY A 200 4.73 29.23 1.91
N GLN A 201 3.78 29.01 1.00
CA GLN A 201 3.09 27.73 0.88
C GLN A 201 4.04 26.73 0.21
N MET A 202 4.13 25.54 0.79
CA MET A 202 5.00 24.47 0.29
C MET A 202 4.16 23.28 -0.17
N LYS A 203 4.54 22.69 -1.31
CA LYS A 203 3.99 21.43 -1.81
C LYS A 203 5.10 20.55 -2.37
N LEU A 204 4.90 19.25 -2.35
CA LEU A 204 5.67 18.27 -3.09
C LEU A 204 4.96 17.99 -4.41
N ASP A 205 5.70 17.98 -5.53
CA ASP A 205 5.18 17.87 -6.90
C ASP A 205 6.11 16.93 -7.67
N PHE A 206 5.72 15.65 -7.78
CA PHE A 206 6.60 14.60 -8.31
C PHE A 206 5.81 13.46 -8.99
N THR A 207 6.52 12.64 -9.76
CA THR A 207 5.97 11.39 -10.31
C THR A 207 6.14 10.27 -9.29
N GLY A 208 5.04 9.69 -8.85
CA GLY A 208 5.01 8.55 -7.94
C GLY A 208 4.96 7.20 -8.65
N LYS A 209 4.75 6.14 -7.87
CA LYS A 209 4.66 4.75 -8.36
C LYS A 209 3.64 4.65 -9.52
N ASP A 210 3.94 3.82 -10.50
CA ASP A 210 3.13 3.57 -11.69
C ASP A 210 2.98 4.80 -12.62
N GLY A 211 3.82 5.84 -12.42
CA GLY A 211 3.81 7.07 -13.22
C GLY A 211 2.70 8.06 -12.82
N VAL A 212 2.08 7.88 -11.65
CA VAL A 212 1.04 8.79 -11.17
C VAL A 212 1.65 10.13 -10.76
N HIS A 213 1.14 11.23 -11.32
CA HIS A 213 1.51 12.58 -10.88
C HIS A 213 0.92 12.86 -9.51
N ILE A 214 1.75 13.23 -8.55
CA ILE A 214 1.39 13.45 -7.14
C ILE A 214 1.72 14.88 -6.76
N VAL A 215 0.72 15.59 -6.22
CA VAL A 215 0.87 16.92 -5.65
C VAL A 215 0.36 16.90 -4.22
N LEU A 216 1.25 17.04 -3.25
CA LEU A 216 0.93 17.00 -1.82
C LEU A 216 1.24 18.34 -1.15
N PRO A 217 0.26 19.06 -0.59
CA PRO A 217 0.53 20.24 0.20
C PRO A 217 1.21 19.86 1.52
N VAL A 218 2.31 20.53 1.85
CA VAL A 218 3.02 20.34 3.12
C VAL A 218 2.39 21.26 4.16
N LYS A 219 1.53 20.69 5.02
CA LYS A 219 0.79 21.44 6.04
C LYS A 219 1.48 21.40 7.41
N ASP A 220 2.11 20.26 7.73
CA ASP A 220 2.77 20.05 9.02
C ASP A 220 3.98 20.99 9.17
N PRO A 221 4.05 21.83 10.25
CA PRO A 221 5.13 22.81 10.45
C PRO A 221 6.51 22.15 10.57
N LYS A 222 6.58 20.98 11.20
CA LYS A 222 7.83 20.25 11.38
C LYS A 222 8.37 19.71 10.06
N VAL A 223 7.48 19.17 9.22
CA VAL A 223 7.84 18.73 7.86
C VAL A 223 8.33 19.91 7.02
N LYS A 224 7.68 21.09 7.12
CA LYS A 224 8.14 22.32 6.46
C LYS A 224 9.55 22.72 6.92
N GLU A 225 9.80 22.77 8.23
CA GLU A 225 11.10 23.09 8.82
C GLU A 225 12.18 22.15 8.26
N VAL A 226 11.93 20.86 8.34
CA VAL A 226 12.86 19.82 7.91
C VAL A 226 13.15 19.88 6.40
N ILE A 227 12.16 20.11 5.57
CA ILE A 227 12.37 20.28 4.12
C ILE A 227 13.17 21.55 3.87
N SER A 228 12.77 22.67 4.46
CA SER A 228 13.42 23.98 4.23
C SER A 228 14.91 23.94 4.56
N SER A 229 15.29 23.31 5.67
CA SER A 229 16.71 23.18 6.04
C SER A 229 17.56 22.31 5.06
N ARG A 230 16.93 21.50 4.20
CA ARG A 230 17.61 20.66 3.21
C ARG A 230 17.62 21.24 1.80
N LEU A 231 16.95 22.37 1.58
CA LEU A 231 16.99 23.08 0.29
C LEU A 231 18.22 23.95 0.14
N GLU A 232 18.76 24.43 1.24
CA GLU A 232 19.85 25.39 1.26
C GLU A 232 21.12 24.81 0.66
N GLY A 233 21.74 25.53 -0.27
CA GLY A 233 22.99 25.13 -0.94
C GLY A 233 22.88 23.97 -1.96
N LYS A 234 21.66 23.46 -2.24
CA LYS A 234 21.44 22.33 -3.15
C LYS A 234 20.82 22.76 -4.49
N GLY A 235 21.23 22.11 -5.57
CA GLY A 235 20.63 22.24 -6.89
C GLY A 235 19.34 21.42 -7.02
N LYS A 236 18.52 21.74 -8.02
CA LYS A 236 17.22 21.07 -8.25
C LYS A 236 17.31 19.55 -8.43
N ASP A 237 18.43 19.07 -8.97
CA ASP A 237 18.65 17.65 -9.26
C ASP A 237 19.28 16.89 -8.09
N ASP A 238 19.66 17.59 -7.02
CA ASP A 238 20.21 16.99 -5.82
C ASP A 238 19.11 16.27 -5.04
N ARG A 239 19.53 15.23 -4.30
CA ARG A 239 18.62 14.52 -3.38
C ARG A 239 18.23 15.43 -2.23
N LEU A 240 16.93 15.46 -1.92
CA LEU A 240 16.44 16.18 -0.75
C LEU A 240 17.03 15.58 0.53
N PHE A 241 17.02 14.23 0.64
CA PHE A 241 17.58 13.48 1.77
C PHE A 241 18.64 12.48 1.30
N SER A 242 19.77 12.40 2.00
CA SER A 242 20.87 11.45 1.75
C SER A 242 20.57 10.11 2.44
N THR A 243 19.48 9.44 2.02
CA THR A 243 19.02 8.17 2.60
C THR A 243 18.47 7.23 1.52
N ASN A 244 17.99 6.05 1.93
CA ASN A 244 17.31 5.07 1.09
C ASN A 244 16.28 4.26 1.90
N GLU A 245 15.47 3.45 1.19
CA GLU A 245 14.43 2.63 1.80
C GLU A 245 14.98 1.67 2.88
N GLY A 246 16.14 1.02 2.64
CA GLY A 246 16.76 0.11 3.60
C GLY A 246 17.16 0.80 4.90
N ARG A 247 17.73 2.02 4.83
CA ARG A 247 18.05 2.82 6.04
C ARG A 247 16.78 3.23 6.76
N ALA A 248 15.75 3.69 6.04
CA ALA A 248 14.46 4.04 6.61
C ALA A 248 13.80 2.84 7.32
N ALA A 249 13.86 1.64 6.73
CA ALA A 249 13.35 0.42 7.36
C ALA A 249 14.11 0.06 8.65
N LYS A 250 15.45 0.20 8.65
CA LYS A 250 16.27 -0.01 9.86
C LYS A 250 15.93 1.02 10.95
N TYR A 251 15.77 2.28 10.59
CA TYR A 251 15.35 3.32 11.53
C TYR A 251 14.01 2.97 12.15
N MET A 252 12.99 2.63 11.32
CA MET A 252 11.68 2.23 11.81
C MET A 252 11.75 1.06 12.79
N LYS A 253 12.52 0.01 12.44
CA LYS A 253 12.74 -1.16 13.30
C LYS A 253 13.41 -0.81 14.63
N SER A 254 14.31 0.19 14.67
CA SER A 254 14.97 0.63 15.91
C SER A 254 14.07 1.44 16.85
N LYS A 255 12.99 2.01 16.33
CA LYS A 255 12.09 2.90 17.08
C LYS A 255 10.75 2.26 17.45
N THR A 256 10.44 1.10 16.86
CA THR A 256 9.15 0.43 17.02
C THR A 256 9.30 -1.09 17.18
N SER A 257 8.27 -1.78 17.68
CA SER A 257 8.25 -3.22 17.93
C SER A 257 7.97 -4.05 16.66
N GLY A 258 8.73 -3.78 15.56
CA GLY A 258 8.67 -4.59 14.35
C GLY A 258 7.68 -4.10 13.28
N PHE A 259 7.18 -2.86 13.39
CA PHE A 259 6.37 -2.24 12.36
C PHE A 259 7.20 -1.88 11.12
N LYS A 260 6.55 -1.92 9.96
CA LYS A 260 7.16 -1.68 8.65
C LYS A 260 6.82 -0.28 8.14
N LEU A 261 7.61 0.26 7.21
CA LEU A 261 7.33 1.56 6.58
C LEU A 261 5.93 1.64 5.97
N LYS A 262 5.43 0.55 5.39
CA LYS A 262 4.08 0.49 4.83
C LYS A 262 2.96 0.63 5.86
N ASP A 263 3.22 0.25 7.10
CA ASP A 263 2.24 0.34 8.18
C ASP A 263 1.92 1.80 8.51
N MET A 264 2.90 2.71 8.42
CA MET A 264 2.68 4.17 8.56
C MET A 264 1.66 4.70 7.55
N ARG A 265 1.72 4.23 6.31
CA ARG A 265 0.78 4.67 5.27
C ARG A 265 -0.65 4.16 5.53
N THR A 266 -0.77 2.91 6.00
CA THR A 266 -2.07 2.35 6.41
C THR A 266 -2.60 3.07 7.64
N TYR A 267 -1.74 3.35 8.63
CA TYR A 267 -2.10 4.15 9.80
C TYR A 267 -2.59 5.55 9.39
N HIS A 268 -1.82 6.26 8.57
CA HIS A 268 -2.20 7.59 8.07
C HIS A 268 -3.57 7.58 7.39
N ALA A 269 -3.85 6.57 6.55
CA ALA A 269 -5.14 6.45 5.88
C ALA A 269 -6.32 6.32 6.86
N ASN A 270 -6.15 5.52 7.93
CA ASN A 270 -7.18 5.34 8.95
C ASN A 270 -7.36 6.57 9.82
N ASP A 271 -6.27 7.21 10.22
CA ASP A 271 -6.27 8.46 10.98
C ASP A 271 -7.02 9.57 10.20
N ARG A 272 -6.70 9.74 8.91
CA ARG A 272 -7.38 10.71 8.04
C ARG A 272 -8.84 10.35 7.80
N ALA A 273 -9.16 9.06 7.60
CA ALA A 273 -10.54 8.63 7.46
C ALA A 273 -11.37 8.95 8.71
N ALA A 274 -10.83 8.67 9.90
CA ALA A 274 -11.48 8.98 11.17
C ALA A 274 -11.72 10.49 11.34
N GLU A 275 -10.74 11.33 11.02
CA GLU A 275 -10.87 12.80 11.06
C GLU A 275 -11.97 13.29 10.10
N PHE A 276 -11.99 12.77 8.86
CA PHE A 276 -13.01 13.14 7.87
C PHE A 276 -14.41 12.67 8.28
N ILE A 277 -14.53 11.48 8.87
CA ILE A 277 -15.78 10.96 9.41
C ILE A 277 -16.27 11.86 10.55
N GLY A 278 -15.38 12.23 11.49
CA GLY A 278 -15.71 13.09 12.62
C GLY A 278 -16.17 14.50 12.22
N SER A 279 -15.70 15.01 11.07
CA SER A 279 -16.10 16.31 10.51
C SER A 279 -17.31 16.25 9.56
N THR A 280 -17.85 15.03 9.30
CA THR A 280 -18.94 14.81 8.35
C THR A 280 -20.21 14.41 9.10
N ARG A 281 -21.35 15.06 8.78
CA ARG A 281 -22.65 14.65 9.34
C ARG A 281 -22.92 13.15 9.02
N PRO A 282 -23.29 12.32 10.02
CA PRO A 282 -23.62 10.92 9.79
C PRO A 282 -24.71 10.72 8.71
N PRO A 283 -24.65 9.63 7.93
CA PRO A 283 -25.71 9.28 6.98
C PRO A 283 -26.99 8.86 7.71
N THR A 284 -28.13 9.03 7.05
CA THR A 284 -29.44 8.64 7.55
C THR A 284 -30.06 7.50 6.72
N THR A 285 -29.48 7.18 5.57
CA THR A 285 -29.92 6.12 4.66
C THR A 285 -28.73 5.32 4.11
N LYS A 286 -28.99 4.10 3.62
CA LYS A 286 -27.98 3.26 2.95
C LYS A 286 -27.36 3.98 1.73
N GLN A 287 -28.18 4.70 0.97
CA GLN A 287 -27.69 5.44 -0.20
C GLN A 287 -26.77 6.60 0.22
N GLU A 288 -27.15 7.34 1.26
CA GLU A 288 -26.32 8.42 1.81
C GLU A 288 -25.02 7.87 2.41
N PHE A 289 -25.06 6.71 3.06
CA PHE A 289 -23.87 6.01 3.55
C PHE A 289 -22.90 5.68 2.41
N ALA A 290 -23.39 5.05 1.35
CA ALA A 290 -22.55 4.71 0.20
C ALA A 290 -21.89 5.96 -0.41
N LYS A 291 -22.64 7.05 -0.57
CA LYS A 291 -22.13 8.33 -1.07
C LYS A 291 -21.05 8.88 -0.17
N LYS A 292 -21.30 9.05 1.13
CA LYS A 292 -20.34 9.62 2.09
C LYS A 292 -19.11 8.74 2.27
N ARG A 293 -19.27 7.41 2.31
CA ARG A 293 -18.13 6.48 2.33
C ARG A 293 -17.22 6.70 1.12
N ASN A 294 -17.80 6.88 -0.08
CA ASN A 294 -17.03 7.14 -1.28
C ASN A 294 -16.33 8.50 -1.24
N GLU A 295 -16.98 9.55 -0.73
CA GLU A 295 -16.37 10.88 -0.53
C GLU A 295 -15.18 10.82 0.45
N ILE A 296 -15.30 10.09 1.56
CA ILE A 296 -14.18 9.84 2.47
C ILE A 296 -13.05 9.10 1.74
N GLY A 297 -13.41 8.07 0.96
CA GLY A 297 -12.45 7.32 0.15
C GLY A 297 -11.70 8.20 -0.85
N ASP A 298 -12.38 9.14 -1.52
CA ASP A 298 -11.75 10.09 -2.45
C ASP A 298 -10.79 11.03 -1.75
N ARG A 299 -11.18 11.57 -0.59
CA ARG A 299 -10.32 12.48 0.20
C ARG A 299 -9.03 11.78 0.66
N VAL A 300 -9.15 10.57 1.20
CA VAL A 300 -7.96 9.77 1.60
C VAL A 300 -7.14 9.37 0.37
N ALA A 301 -7.78 8.98 -0.73
CA ALA A 301 -7.10 8.63 -1.96
C ALA A 301 -6.26 9.79 -2.52
N ALA A 302 -6.78 11.02 -2.48
CA ALA A 302 -6.06 12.21 -2.90
C ALA A 302 -4.78 12.45 -2.08
N GLU A 303 -4.85 12.28 -0.75
CA GLU A 303 -3.67 12.41 0.13
C GLU A 303 -2.64 11.29 -0.10
N LEU A 304 -3.11 10.10 -0.43
CA LEU A 304 -2.23 8.96 -0.69
C LEU A 304 -1.70 8.89 -2.14
N GLY A 305 -2.20 9.70 -3.08
CA GLY A 305 -1.92 9.51 -4.49
C GLY A 305 -2.39 8.14 -4.99
N ASN A 306 -3.61 7.75 -4.63
CA ASN A 306 -4.25 6.47 -4.98
C ASN A 306 -5.61 6.70 -5.65
N THR A 307 -6.24 5.61 -6.11
CA THR A 307 -7.66 5.62 -6.47
C THR A 307 -8.54 5.41 -5.23
N ARG A 308 -9.79 5.85 -5.28
CA ARG A 308 -10.82 5.57 -4.24
C ARG A 308 -10.86 4.09 -3.88
N THR A 309 -10.95 3.23 -4.89
CA THR A 309 -11.01 1.79 -4.72
C THR A 309 -9.82 1.25 -3.92
N MET A 310 -8.60 1.72 -4.26
CA MET A 310 -7.39 1.34 -3.50
C MET A 310 -7.43 1.87 -2.07
N ALA A 311 -7.87 3.10 -1.84
CA ALA A 311 -7.97 3.66 -0.50
C ALA A 311 -8.95 2.86 0.36
N LEU A 312 -10.17 2.61 -0.13
CA LEU A 312 -11.23 1.91 0.60
C LEU A 312 -10.91 0.42 0.84
N ASN A 313 -10.32 -0.27 -0.13
CA ASN A 313 -10.14 -1.72 -0.05
C ASN A 313 -8.80 -2.12 0.58
N SER A 314 -7.77 -1.26 0.45
CA SER A 314 -6.41 -1.65 0.86
C SER A 314 -5.85 -0.86 2.04
N TYR A 315 -6.39 0.31 2.36
CA TYR A 315 -5.82 1.17 3.39
C TYR A 315 -6.78 1.52 4.51
N ILE A 316 -8.05 1.82 4.20
CA ILE A 316 -9.06 2.19 5.21
C ILE A 316 -9.64 0.92 5.82
N ASN A 317 -9.58 0.80 7.15
CA ASN A 317 -10.29 -0.25 7.87
C ASN A 317 -11.80 -0.02 7.78
N PRO A 318 -12.60 -0.96 7.26
CA PRO A 318 -14.04 -0.83 7.22
C PRO A 318 -14.69 -0.52 8.58
N ALA A 319 -14.05 -0.90 9.68
CA ALA A 319 -14.51 -0.63 11.04
C ALA A 319 -14.57 0.87 11.39
N VAL A 320 -13.86 1.75 10.68
CA VAL A 320 -13.96 3.20 10.90
C VAL A 320 -15.38 3.75 10.61
N PHE A 321 -16.18 2.99 9.86
CA PHE A 321 -17.57 3.32 9.54
C PHE A 321 -18.61 2.61 10.41
N SER A 322 -18.20 1.89 11.48
CA SER A 322 -19.11 1.11 12.34
C SER A 322 -20.27 1.92 12.88
N ASP A 323 -20.00 3.09 13.46
CA ASP A 323 -21.02 3.97 14.04
C ASP A 323 -22.05 4.44 13.01
N TRP A 324 -21.60 4.67 11.78
CA TRP A 324 -22.50 5.06 10.69
C TRP A 324 -23.40 3.91 10.24
N ARG A 325 -22.84 2.68 10.22
CA ARG A 325 -23.59 1.46 9.91
C ARG A 325 -24.64 1.17 10.96
N GLU A 326 -24.25 1.20 12.23
CA GLU A 326 -25.16 0.97 13.35
C GLU A 326 -26.35 1.93 13.33
N LYS A 327 -26.09 3.23 13.09
CA LYS A 327 -27.14 4.26 13.02
C LYS A 327 -28.18 4.03 11.92
N ILE A 328 -27.84 3.34 10.87
CA ILE A 328 -28.75 3.07 9.72
C ILE A 328 -29.14 1.59 9.60
N GLY A 329 -28.77 0.75 10.57
CA GLY A 329 -29.17 -0.66 10.64
C GLY A 329 -28.56 -1.56 9.55
N ILE A 330 -27.26 -1.43 9.24
CA ILE A 330 -26.53 -2.27 8.28
C ILE A 330 -25.19 -2.73 8.82
#